data_e5f63fc6c0db071ec71d324148bbea3b
#
_entry.id   e5f63fc6c0db071ec71d324148bbea3b
#
_cell.length_a   1.000
_cell.length_b   1.000
_cell.length_c   1.000
_cell.angle_alpha   90.00
_cell.angle_beta   90.00
_cell.angle_gamma   90.00
#
_symmetry.space_group_name_H-M   'P 1'
#
loop_
_entity.id
_entity.type
_entity.pdbx_description
1 polymer ?
#
loop_
_entity_poly.entity_id
_entity_poly.type
_entity_poly.pdbx_seq_one_letter_code
_entity_poly.pdbx_strand_id
1 'polypeptide(L)'
;MDQNELEQLRFPVGRFQWIEEISASQRTELIAVLRQFPEQLKKVVENFEAADFKNTYRPDGWTAAQVIHHLADSHMHSYLRFKHTYTEDTPTITPYDEGAWSCLSDGSDHDVQASLKILEGVHHRWCQFLDAFTTEDFDRKYYHPQLKIYFSLNQALALYAWHCKHHLEHVKNCKITA
;
A
#
# COMPACT_ATOMS: atom_id res chain seq x y z
N MET A 1 9.04 11.20 23.79
CA MET A 1 8.89 11.44 22.33
C MET A 1 8.17 12.77 22.18
N ASP A 2 8.73 13.68 21.41
CA ASP A 2 8.07 14.93 21.10
C ASP A 2 7.07 14.79 19.92
N GLN A 3 6.32 15.87 19.62
CA GLN A 3 5.33 15.84 18.53
C GLN A 3 5.97 15.67 17.14
N ASN A 4 7.17 16.19 16.92
CA ASN A 4 7.88 16.08 15.65
C ASN A 4 8.37 14.64 15.42
N GLU A 5 8.93 14.02 16.46
CA GLU A 5 9.34 12.61 16.42
C GLU A 5 8.14 11.70 16.12
N LEU A 6 6.99 11.95 16.78
CA LEU A 6 5.77 11.17 16.51
C LEU A 6 5.28 11.35 15.06
N GLU A 7 5.31 12.59 14.54
CA GLU A 7 4.90 12.87 13.17
C GLU A 7 5.84 12.21 12.14
N GLN A 8 7.15 12.17 12.41
CA GLN A 8 8.11 11.44 11.57
C GLN A 8 7.86 9.93 11.56
N LEU A 9 7.49 9.33 12.69
CA LEU A 9 7.12 7.92 12.74
C LEU A 9 5.79 7.64 12.04
N ARG A 10 4.84 8.58 12.09
CA ARG A 10 3.55 8.46 11.39
C ARG A 10 3.67 8.62 9.88
N PHE A 11 4.58 9.46 9.42
CA PHE A 11 4.78 9.79 8.01
C PHE A 11 6.26 9.76 7.65
N PRO A 12 6.90 8.58 7.70
CA PRO A 12 8.36 8.46 7.55
C PRO A 12 8.88 8.88 6.17
N VAL A 13 8.01 8.90 5.17
CA VAL A 13 8.32 9.40 3.82
C VAL A 13 7.60 10.71 3.48
N GLY A 14 7.10 11.41 4.51
CA GLY A 14 6.22 12.57 4.35
C GLY A 14 4.78 12.19 4.02
N ARG A 15 3.87 13.17 4.09
CA ARG A 15 2.46 12.98 3.74
C ARG A 15 2.30 12.87 2.23
N PHE A 16 1.33 12.09 1.79
CA PHE A 16 1.00 12.01 0.36
C PHE A 16 0.64 13.39 -0.18
N GLN A 17 1.25 13.74 -1.31
CA GLN A 17 0.95 14.97 -2.04
C GLN A 17 0.16 14.60 -3.30
N TRP A 18 -0.99 15.24 -3.46
CA TRP A 18 -1.81 15.05 -4.65
C TRP A 18 -1.09 15.59 -5.88
N ILE A 19 -1.00 14.77 -6.93
CA ILE A 19 -0.39 15.12 -8.21
C ILE A 19 -1.52 15.21 -9.22
N GLU A 20 -1.68 16.37 -9.86
CA GLU A 20 -2.73 16.58 -10.86
C GLU A 20 -2.37 15.94 -12.19
N GLU A 21 -1.13 16.12 -12.63
CA GLU A 21 -0.63 15.59 -13.90
C GLU A 21 0.58 14.67 -13.67
N ILE A 22 0.57 13.51 -14.29
CA ILE A 22 1.64 12.51 -14.20
C ILE A 22 2.11 12.19 -15.61
N SER A 23 3.37 12.51 -15.91
CA SER A 23 4.01 12.21 -17.20
C SER A 23 4.21 10.71 -17.40
N ALA A 24 4.44 10.29 -18.65
CA ALA A 24 4.73 8.90 -18.97
C ALA A 24 5.98 8.36 -18.24
N SER A 25 7.03 9.18 -18.10
CA SER A 25 8.22 8.80 -17.34
C SER A 25 7.93 8.60 -15.86
N GLN A 26 7.16 9.49 -15.25
CA GLN A 26 6.74 9.35 -13.85
C GLN A 26 5.86 8.10 -13.64
N ARG A 27 4.94 7.78 -14.57
CA ARG A 27 4.17 6.51 -14.51
C ARG A 27 5.08 5.29 -14.49
N THR A 28 6.10 5.28 -15.37
CA THR A 28 7.09 4.19 -15.42
C THR A 28 7.80 4.02 -14.07
N GLU A 29 8.22 5.12 -13.45
CA GLU A 29 8.86 5.09 -12.12
C GLU A 29 7.90 4.59 -11.03
N LEU A 30 6.65 5.04 -11.04
CA LEU A 30 5.64 4.60 -10.07
C LEU A 30 5.31 3.11 -10.22
N ILE A 31 5.20 2.60 -11.45
CA ILE A 31 5.00 1.16 -11.72
C ILE A 31 6.24 0.37 -11.27
N ALA A 32 7.45 0.89 -11.46
CA ALA A 32 8.67 0.25 -10.97
C ALA A 32 8.69 0.13 -9.44
N VAL A 33 8.17 1.12 -8.71
CA VAL A 33 7.99 1.02 -7.25
C VAL A 33 7.06 -0.13 -6.88
N LEU A 34 5.88 -0.22 -7.52
CA LEU A 34 4.96 -1.33 -7.28
C LEU A 34 5.62 -2.69 -7.58
N ARG A 35 6.35 -2.79 -8.69
CA ARG A 35 7.01 -4.02 -9.14
C ARG A 35 8.06 -4.53 -8.16
N GLN A 36 8.83 -3.62 -7.57
CA GLN A 36 9.94 -3.94 -6.67
C GLN A 36 9.49 -4.16 -5.22
N PHE A 37 8.32 -3.65 -4.86
CA PHE A 37 7.87 -3.58 -3.47
C PHE A 37 7.81 -4.95 -2.76
N PRO A 38 7.23 -6.04 -3.33
CA PRO A 38 7.16 -7.32 -2.64
C PRO A 38 8.53 -7.87 -2.26
N GLU A 39 9.49 -7.76 -3.17
CA GLU A 39 10.88 -8.21 -2.91
C GLU A 39 11.58 -7.32 -1.87
N GLN A 40 11.33 -6.00 -1.89
CA GLN A 40 11.88 -5.10 -0.87
C GLN A 40 11.31 -5.42 0.51
N LEU A 41 9.99 -5.64 0.61
CA LEU A 41 9.36 -6.03 1.88
C LEU A 41 9.89 -7.38 2.38
N LYS A 42 9.99 -8.37 1.49
CA LYS A 42 10.56 -9.69 1.81
C LYS A 42 11.97 -9.58 2.39
N LYS A 43 12.85 -8.80 1.77
CA LYS A 43 14.22 -8.56 2.28
C LYS A 43 14.25 -7.91 3.67
N VAL A 44 13.30 -7.04 3.96
CA VAL A 44 13.19 -6.44 5.30
C VAL A 44 12.84 -7.51 6.33
N VAL A 45 11.79 -8.31 6.05
CA VAL A 45 11.29 -9.30 7.02
C VAL A 45 12.16 -10.56 7.13
N GLU A 46 12.99 -10.86 6.13
CA GLU A 46 14.01 -11.95 6.23
C GLU A 46 15.00 -11.72 7.36
N ASN A 47 15.16 -10.49 7.81
CA ASN A 47 16.03 -10.13 8.93
C ASN A 47 15.27 -9.98 10.25
N PHE A 48 13.98 -10.30 10.31
CA PHE A 48 13.15 -10.19 11.50
C PHE A 48 13.21 -11.46 12.34
N GLU A 49 13.23 -11.25 13.65
CA GLU A 49 12.96 -12.30 14.62
C GLU A 49 11.45 -12.30 14.99
N ALA A 50 10.98 -13.35 15.64
CA ALA A 50 9.57 -13.48 16.02
C ALA A 50 9.06 -12.31 16.89
N ALA A 51 9.95 -11.68 17.66
CA ALA A 51 9.60 -10.51 18.48
C ALA A 51 9.36 -9.25 17.63
N ASP A 52 10.08 -9.07 16.51
CA ASP A 52 9.96 -7.90 15.65
C ASP A 52 8.56 -7.78 15.04
N PHE A 53 7.90 -8.90 14.71
CA PHE A 53 6.54 -8.91 14.17
C PHE A 53 5.49 -8.40 15.19
N LYS A 54 5.81 -8.40 16.48
CA LYS A 54 4.94 -7.91 17.57
C LYS A 54 5.18 -6.45 17.93
N ASN A 55 6.30 -5.89 17.48
CA ASN A 55 6.64 -4.50 17.76
C ASN A 55 5.82 -3.55 16.92
N THR A 56 5.53 -2.40 17.50
CA THR A 56 4.84 -1.31 16.82
C THR A 56 5.84 -0.28 16.29
N TYR A 57 5.55 0.30 15.12
CA TYR A 57 6.42 1.32 14.52
C TYR A 57 6.38 2.68 15.26
N ARG A 58 5.44 2.85 16.18
CA ARG A 58 5.28 4.00 17.10
C ARG A 58 4.41 3.59 18.28
N PRO A 59 4.36 4.38 19.37
CA PRO A 59 3.36 4.19 20.43
C PRO A 59 1.94 4.19 19.86
N ASP A 60 1.12 3.25 20.31
CA ASP A 60 -0.27 3.03 19.86
C ASP A 60 -0.42 2.83 18.33
N GLY A 61 0.66 2.44 17.66
CA GLY A 61 0.65 2.08 16.25
C GLY A 61 0.34 0.61 16.03
N TRP A 62 0.17 0.23 14.78
CA TRP A 62 0.08 -1.17 14.38
C TRP A 62 1.40 -1.89 14.57
N THR A 63 1.34 -3.19 14.82
CA THR A 63 2.51 -4.06 14.80
C THR A 63 3.01 -4.26 13.38
N ALA A 64 4.26 -4.72 13.21
CA ALA A 64 4.79 -5.07 11.90
C ALA A 64 3.89 -6.07 11.18
N ALA A 65 3.38 -7.08 11.88
CA ALA A 65 2.47 -8.07 11.31
C ALA A 65 1.18 -7.42 10.80
N GLN A 66 0.53 -6.56 11.61
CA GLN A 66 -0.67 -5.84 11.19
C GLN A 66 -0.44 -4.94 9.97
N VAL A 67 0.71 -4.25 9.88
CA VAL A 67 1.07 -3.46 8.70
C VAL A 67 1.20 -4.35 7.46
N ILE A 68 1.81 -5.52 7.58
CA ILE A 68 1.99 -6.45 6.44
C ILE A 68 0.64 -7.03 5.99
N HIS A 69 -0.25 -7.39 6.91
CA HIS A 69 -1.61 -7.86 6.58
C HIS A 69 -2.43 -6.75 5.92
N HIS A 70 -2.39 -5.52 6.48
CA HIS A 70 -3.03 -4.35 5.88
C HIS A 70 -2.53 -4.07 4.45
N LEU A 71 -1.23 -4.23 4.19
CA LEU A 71 -0.68 -4.09 2.85
C LEU A 71 -1.30 -5.09 1.86
N ALA A 72 -1.44 -6.35 2.26
CA ALA A 72 -2.08 -7.38 1.43
C ALA A 72 -3.53 -7.02 1.12
N ASP A 73 -4.31 -6.66 2.13
CA ASP A 73 -5.71 -6.27 1.99
C ASP A 73 -5.87 -5.03 1.10
N SER A 74 -5.14 -3.97 1.42
CA SER A 74 -5.21 -2.70 0.70
C SER A 74 -4.82 -2.85 -0.77
N HIS A 75 -3.76 -3.62 -1.06
CA HIS A 75 -3.28 -3.79 -2.43
C HIS A 75 -4.18 -4.73 -3.25
N MET A 76 -4.82 -5.74 -2.64
CA MET A 76 -5.90 -6.50 -3.29
C MET A 76 -7.07 -5.58 -3.66
N HIS A 77 -7.55 -4.76 -2.74
CA HIS A 77 -8.61 -3.79 -3.01
C HIS A 77 -8.24 -2.85 -4.15
N SER A 78 -7.03 -2.30 -4.14
CA SER A 78 -6.60 -1.40 -5.20
C SER A 78 -6.51 -2.09 -6.56
N TYR A 79 -5.94 -3.28 -6.63
CA TYR A 79 -5.89 -4.06 -7.87
C TYR A 79 -7.30 -4.29 -8.44
N LEU A 80 -8.26 -4.64 -7.61
CA LEU A 80 -9.67 -4.79 -8.03
C LEU A 80 -10.27 -3.46 -8.48
N ARG A 81 -10.00 -2.35 -7.78
CA ARG A 81 -10.43 -0.99 -8.19
C ARG A 81 -9.90 -0.63 -9.57
N PHE A 82 -8.63 -0.92 -9.87
CA PHE A 82 -8.07 -0.72 -11.22
C PHE A 82 -8.80 -1.56 -12.27
N LYS A 83 -9.11 -2.83 -11.97
CA LYS A 83 -9.87 -3.71 -12.86
C LYS A 83 -11.27 -3.19 -13.15
N HIS A 84 -12.02 -2.84 -12.12
CA HIS A 84 -13.36 -2.27 -12.26
C HIS A 84 -13.33 -0.97 -13.08
N THR A 85 -12.42 -0.06 -12.74
CA THR A 85 -12.29 1.23 -13.44
C THR A 85 -11.92 1.07 -14.92
N TYR A 86 -11.17 0.03 -15.26
CA TYR A 86 -10.80 -0.27 -16.64
C TYR A 86 -11.99 -0.83 -17.45
N THR A 87 -12.84 -1.63 -16.81
CA THR A 87 -13.92 -2.37 -17.49
C THR A 87 -15.30 -1.72 -17.39
N GLU A 88 -15.48 -0.76 -16.49
CA GLU A 88 -16.75 -0.11 -16.19
C GLU A 88 -16.64 1.40 -16.39
N ASP A 89 -17.78 2.07 -16.57
CA ASP A 89 -17.80 3.54 -16.67
C ASP A 89 -17.95 4.14 -15.27
N THR A 90 -16.87 4.72 -14.77
CA THR A 90 -16.81 5.47 -13.52
C THR A 90 -17.43 4.72 -12.33
N PRO A 91 -16.97 3.49 -12.02
CA PRO A 91 -17.57 2.68 -10.98
C PRO A 91 -17.46 3.32 -9.59
N THR A 92 -18.42 3.04 -8.72
CA THR A 92 -18.32 3.33 -7.30
C THR A 92 -17.61 2.18 -6.61
N ILE A 93 -16.47 2.45 -5.97
CA ILE A 93 -15.70 1.42 -5.26
C ILE A 93 -16.29 1.13 -3.88
N THR A 94 -16.03 -0.07 -3.37
CA THR A 94 -16.36 -0.44 -1.99
C THR A 94 -15.20 -0.05 -1.08
N PRO A 95 -15.37 0.90 -0.14
CA PRO A 95 -14.40 1.17 0.92
C PRO A 95 -14.45 0.07 1.99
N TYR A 96 -13.43 -0.02 2.80
CA TYR A 96 -13.40 -0.91 3.97
C TYR A 96 -12.77 -0.18 5.16
N ASP A 97 -13.03 -0.67 6.37
CA ASP A 97 -12.47 -0.14 7.62
C ASP A 97 -11.16 -0.88 7.92
N GLU A 98 -10.02 -0.28 7.55
CA GLU A 98 -8.70 -0.86 7.77
C GLU A 98 -8.37 -1.05 9.25
N GLY A 99 -8.89 -0.17 10.12
CA GLY A 99 -8.70 -0.28 11.55
C GLY A 99 -9.44 -1.49 12.13
N ALA A 100 -10.69 -1.69 11.72
CA ALA A 100 -11.46 -2.86 12.14
C ALA A 100 -10.85 -4.16 11.60
N TRP A 101 -10.38 -4.17 10.34
CA TRP A 101 -9.77 -5.35 9.74
C TRP A 101 -8.45 -5.73 10.40
N SER A 102 -7.62 -4.76 10.79
CA SER A 102 -6.35 -5.03 11.49
C SER A 102 -6.54 -5.71 12.86
N CYS A 103 -7.77 -5.68 13.41
CA CYS A 103 -8.13 -6.33 14.68
C CYS A 103 -8.76 -7.71 14.51
N LEU A 104 -9.04 -8.16 13.27
CA LEU A 104 -9.54 -9.50 13.01
C LEU A 104 -8.47 -10.56 13.29
N SER A 105 -8.88 -11.81 13.44
CA SER A 105 -7.96 -12.91 13.81
C SER A 105 -6.84 -13.11 12.83
N ASP A 106 -7.10 -12.94 11.53
CA ASP A 106 -6.10 -13.01 10.45
C ASP A 106 -5.28 -11.73 10.30
N GLY A 107 -5.87 -10.55 10.59
CA GLY A 107 -5.18 -9.26 10.58
C GLY A 107 -4.24 -9.04 11.77
N SER A 108 -4.43 -9.76 12.86
CA SER A 108 -3.64 -9.68 14.10
C SER A 108 -2.68 -10.87 14.31
N ASP A 109 -2.67 -11.86 13.43
CA ASP A 109 -1.72 -12.97 13.47
C ASP A 109 -0.28 -12.47 13.28
N HIS A 110 0.68 -13.21 13.80
CA HIS A 110 2.09 -12.90 13.64
C HIS A 110 2.76 -13.70 12.51
N ASP A 111 2.08 -14.67 11.92
CA ASP A 111 2.51 -15.36 10.71
C ASP A 111 2.08 -14.58 9.46
N VAL A 112 3.01 -13.87 8.86
CA VAL A 112 2.79 -12.99 7.71
C VAL A 112 2.98 -13.69 6.35
N GLN A 113 3.31 -15.00 6.32
CA GLN A 113 3.70 -15.69 5.10
C GLN A 113 2.60 -15.69 4.02
N ALA A 114 1.34 -15.82 4.43
CA ALA A 114 0.21 -15.76 3.51
C ALA A 114 0.11 -14.37 2.85
N SER A 115 0.23 -13.30 3.63
CA SER A 115 0.16 -11.91 3.14
C SER A 115 1.32 -11.56 2.22
N LEU A 116 2.53 -12.04 2.50
CA LEU A 116 3.68 -11.87 1.59
C LEU A 116 3.43 -12.53 0.23
N LYS A 117 2.87 -13.75 0.20
CA LYS A 117 2.50 -14.44 -1.04
C LYS A 117 1.39 -13.72 -1.81
N ILE A 118 0.38 -13.19 -1.09
CA ILE A 118 -0.68 -12.38 -1.70
C ILE A 118 -0.07 -11.15 -2.36
N LEU A 119 0.79 -10.41 -1.66
CA LEU A 119 1.46 -9.22 -2.20
C LEU A 119 2.29 -9.56 -3.45
N GLU A 120 3.07 -10.64 -3.42
CA GLU A 120 3.85 -11.09 -4.58
C GLU A 120 2.94 -11.34 -5.79
N GLY A 121 1.90 -12.14 -5.62
CA GLY A 121 0.97 -12.50 -6.71
C GLY A 121 0.15 -11.32 -7.22
N VAL A 122 -0.35 -10.47 -6.31
CA VAL A 122 -1.13 -9.27 -6.66
C VAL A 122 -0.26 -8.28 -7.43
N HIS A 123 0.92 -7.94 -6.93
CA HIS A 123 1.81 -6.98 -7.58
C HIS A 123 2.31 -7.47 -8.93
N HIS A 124 2.64 -8.77 -9.06
CA HIS A 124 3.03 -9.34 -10.34
C HIS A 124 1.93 -9.14 -11.39
N ARG A 125 0.69 -9.54 -11.07
CA ARG A 125 -0.45 -9.41 -11.98
C ARG A 125 -0.84 -7.95 -12.22
N TRP A 126 -0.75 -7.10 -11.19
CA TRP A 126 -1.10 -5.69 -11.30
C TRP A 126 -0.13 -4.95 -12.23
N CYS A 127 1.18 -5.14 -12.08
CA CYS A 127 2.17 -4.56 -12.96
C CYS A 127 2.04 -5.06 -14.40
N GLN A 128 1.80 -6.36 -14.59
CA GLN A 128 1.53 -6.92 -15.93
C GLN A 128 0.29 -6.26 -16.57
N PHE A 129 -0.75 -5.96 -15.79
CA PHE A 129 -1.94 -5.28 -16.26
C PHE A 129 -1.64 -3.82 -16.62
N LEU A 130 -0.89 -3.10 -15.79
CA LEU A 130 -0.50 -1.70 -16.01
C LEU A 130 0.45 -1.54 -17.22
N ASP A 131 1.28 -2.52 -17.51
CA ASP A 131 2.18 -2.51 -18.69
C ASP A 131 1.42 -2.47 -20.02
N ALA A 132 0.14 -2.89 -20.03
CA ALA A 132 -0.72 -2.85 -21.20
C ALA A 132 -1.54 -1.55 -21.36
N PHE A 133 -1.43 -0.60 -20.41
CA PHE A 133 -2.23 0.62 -20.41
C PHE A 133 -1.70 1.65 -21.42
N THR A 134 -2.63 2.29 -22.10
CA THR A 134 -2.38 3.56 -22.83
C THR A 134 -2.38 4.74 -21.85
N THR A 135 -2.01 5.92 -22.34
CA THR A 135 -2.08 7.13 -21.51
C THR A 135 -3.52 7.44 -21.07
N GLU A 136 -4.48 7.25 -21.99
CA GLU A 136 -5.90 7.51 -21.77
C GLU A 136 -6.52 6.56 -20.74
N ASP A 137 -6.01 5.33 -20.63
CA ASP A 137 -6.47 4.39 -19.63
C ASP A 137 -6.20 4.88 -18.19
N PHE A 138 -5.07 5.58 -17.99
CA PHE A 138 -4.74 6.17 -16.70
C PHE A 138 -5.63 7.36 -16.30
N ASP A 139 -6.34 7.97 -17.23
CA ASP A 139 -7.27 9.09 -16.97
C ASP A 139 -8.67 8.61 -16.58
N ARG A 140 -8.97 7.31 -16.73
CA ARG A 140 -10.21 6.69 -16.24
C ARG A 140 -10.35 6.90 -14.74
N LYS A 141 -11.60 7.04 -14.26
CA LYS A 141 -11.90 7.42 -12.88
C LYS A 141 -12.85 6.44 -12.21
N TYR A 142 -12.72 6.34 -10.89
CA TYR A 142 -13.73 5.75 -10.02
C TYR A 142 -14.18 6.75 -8.96
N TYR A 143 -15.36 6.55 -8.40
CA TYR A 143 -15.87 7.32 -7.27
C TYR A 143 -15.56 6.62 -5.96
N HIS A 144 -14.97 7.35 -5.00
CA HIS A 144 -14.72 6.88 -3.63
C HIS A 144 -15.80 7.43 -2.68
N PRO A 145 -16.81 6.64 -2.27
CA PRO A 145 -17.99 7.16 -1.58
C PRO A 145 -17.68 7.72 -0.18
N GLN A 146 -16.73 7.12 0.54
CA GLN A 146 -16.33 7.61 1.87
C GLN A 146 -15.62 8.95 1.81
N LEU A 147 -14.73 9.16 0.83
CA LEU A 147 -14.02 10.41 0.62
C LEU A 147 -14.82 11.42 -0.20
N LYS A 148 -15.88 10.99 -0.88
CA LYS A 148 -16.74 11.80 -1.76
C LYS A 148 -15.97 12.49 -2.90
N ILE A 149 -14.97 11.82 -3.45
CA ILE A 149 -14.14 12.32 -4.56
C ILE A 149 -14.00 11.29 -5.66
N TYR A 150 -13.67 11.77 -6.85
CA TYR A 150 -13.26 10.95 -7.98
C TYR A 150 -11.74 10.83 -8.00
N PHE A 151 -11.24 9.61 -8.17
CA PHE A 151 -9.82 9.31 -8.38
C PHE A 151 -9.59 8.90 -9.82
N SER A 152 -8.61 9.48 -10.50
CA SER A 152 -8.07 8.87 -11.71
C SER A 152 -7.15 7.69 -11.37
N LEU A 153 -6.94 6.78 -12.33
CA LEU A 153 -5.96 5.70 -12.17
C LEU A 153 -4.52 6.23 -12.05
N ASN A 154 -4.22 7.40 -12.64
CA ASN A 154 -2.97 8.13 -12.39
C ASN A 154 -2.80 8.45 -10.89
N GLN A 155 -3.80 9.09 -10.29
CA GLN A 155 -3.77 9.47 -8.87
C GLN A 155 -3.70 8.24 -7.96
N ALA A 156 -4.46 7.19 -8.29
CA ALA A 156 -4.41 5.93 -7.55
C ALA A 156 -3.03 5.26 -7.65
N LEU A 157 -2.38 5.26 -8.83
CA LEU A 157 -1.03 4.75 -9.01
C LEU A 157 -0.02 5.49 -8.13
N ALA A 158 -0.07 6.83 -8.13
CA ALA A 158 0.81 7.65 -7.30
C ALA A 158 0.60 7.39 -5.80
N LEU A 159 -0.68 7.29 -5.37
CA LEU A 159 -1.03 6.99 -3.99
C LEU A 159 -0.46 5.62 -3.56
N TYR A 160 -0.61 4.59 -4.39
CA TYR A 160 -0.13 3.25 -4.02
C TYR A 160 1.38 3.08 -4.13
N ALA A 161 2.06 3.80 -4.99
CA ALA A 161 3.52 3.89 -4.99
C ALA A 161 4.05 4.59 -3.72
N TRP A 162 3.38 5.66 -3.26
CA TRP A 162 3.66 6.30 -1.97
C TRP A 162 3.34 5.33 -0.82
N HIS A 163 2.20 4.64 -0.84
CA HIS A 163 1.76 3.70 0.17
C HIS A 163 2.75 2.54 0.38
N CYS A 164 3.32 2.00 -0.71
CA CYS A 164 4.41 1.03 -0.65
C CYS A 164 5.59 1.55 0.16
N LYS A 165 6.11 2.73 -0.18
CA LYS A 165 7.26 3.34 0.49
C LYS A 165 6.95 3.65 1.95
N HIS A 166 5.77 4.21 2.21
CA HIS A 166 5.30 4.61 3.52
C HIS A 166 5.26 3.44 4.51
N HIS A 167 4.59 2.36 4.12
CA HIS A 167 4.47 1.20 4.99
C HIS A 167 5.73 0.33 5.03
N LEU A 168 6.58 0.35 4.00
CA LEU A 168 7.89 -0.28 4.08
C LEU A 168 8.75 0.32 5.21
N GLU A 169 8.73 1.65 5.35
CA GLU A 169 9.42 2.31 6.45
C GLU A 169 8.75 2.03 7.81
N HIS A 170 7.43 1.92 7.89
CA HIS A 170 6.77 1.48 9.12
C HIS A 170 7.24 0.08 9.55
N VAL A 171 7.30 -0.88 8.61
CA VAL A 171 7.80 -2.23 8.93
C VAL A 171 9.26 -2.17 9.40
N LYS A 172 10.14 -1.41 8.72
CA LYS A 172 11.54 -1.24 9.14
C LYS A 172 11.66 -0.69 10.56
N ASN A 173 10.80 0.28 10.91
CA ASN A 173 10.81 0.90 12.24
C ASN A 173 10.34 -0.04 13.37
N CYS A 174 9.76 -1.20 13.03
CA CYS A 174 9.38 -2.22 14.02
C CYS A 174 10.57 -3.10 14.42
N LYS A 175 11.69 -3.09 13.70
CA LYS A 175 12.85 -3.91 14.03
C LYS A 175 13.52 -3.40 15.29
N ILE A 176 13.76 -4.31 16.25
CA ILE A 176 14.57 -4.00 17.43
C ILE A 176 16.02 -3.84 16.96
N THR A 177 16.56 -2.63 17.12
CA THR A 177 18.02 -2.42 17.05
C THR A 177 18.63 -2.81 18.38
N ALA A 178 19.46 -3.86 18.35
CA ALA A 178 20.22 -4.31 19.51
C ALA A 178 21.24 -3.25 19.95
#